data_5361457f328caf60258b89310c6f4548
#
_entry.id   5361457f328caf60258b89310c6f4548
#
_cell.length_a   1.000
_cell.length_b   1.000
_cell.length_c   1.000
_cell.angle_alpha   90.00
_cell.angle_beta   90.00
_cell.angle_gamma   90.00
#
_symmetry.space_group_name_H-M   'P 1'
#
loop_
_entity.id
_entity.type
_entity.pdbx_description
1 polymer ?
#
loop_
_entity_poly.entity_id
_entity_poly.type
_entity_poly.pdbx_seq_one_letter_code
_entity_poly.pdbx_strand_id
1 'polypeptide(L)'
;CLNCKVPQCKKGCPISHDIPNWIHELSMGNLGNAMDIINSKSNLPAVCGRVCPHEKQCEGHCVLNKKGKGIRVGKLERFIADFDGDMGLIREKLLPKTRGKVAVIGSGPAGLTIAGDLARQGFNVEIFEMEQEPGGVLMFGIPEYRLPKDIVRREIKKTEELGVVFHCNTTVGKDGLNVDKLFEMGFDAIFMGTGTGKPKKLDIPGCNLEGVRQAIWFLRRVSLYNEGNLSRDEVVVKEGNKVFVIGCGNTAMDAARTAVRMGASDVQVVYHRTINDMSALRSEYDEAVEEGVKFNWDSSIVEIHDDNGTLNEVVIETKAGERRTEKADLVIMAVGSAPASRIVSTTTGIDVDDRGYVLTREKPYGMTTRKGVFAGGDVVNRPSTVVLAMHDAKQVAEGIAQYVDAIKLLEAINMDDELKKTGDNK
;
A
#
# COMPACT_ATOMS: atom_id res chain seq x y z
N CYS A 1 -12.06 -27.12 4.06
CA CYS A 1 -10.70 -27.29 3.55
C CYS A 1 -10.38 -28.79 3.45
N LEU A 2 -9.65 -29.20 2.41
CA LEU A 2 -9.26 -30.60 2.21
C LEU A 2 -7.89 -30.93 2.82
N ASN A 3 -7.24 -29.99 3.46
CA ASN A 3 -5.86 -30.11 3.97
C ASN A 3 -4.91 -30.73 2.92
N CYS A 4 -4.82 -30.09 1.74
CA CYS A 4 -4.08 -30.60 0.60
C CYS A 4 -2.59 -30.77 0.90
N LYS A 5 -1.97 -31.91 0.53
CA LYS A 5 -0.51 -32.12 0.64
C LYS A 5 0.31 -31.11 -0.18
N VAL A 6 -0.23 -30.67 -1.31
CA VAL A 6 0.35 -29.61 -2.17
C VAL A 6 -0.68 -28.48 -2.31
N PRO A 7 -0.77 -27.57 -1.34
CA PRO A 7 -1.82 -26.57 -1.28
C PRO A 7 -1.67 -25.50 -2.35
N GLN A 8 -2.53 -25.49 -3.35
CA GLN A 8 -2.51 -24.49 -4.42
C GLN A 8 -2.85 -23.09 -3.89
N CYS A 9 -3.71 -22.97 -2.88
CA CYS A 9 -4.01 -21.71 -2.21
C CYS A 9 -2.75 -21.07 -1.59
N LYS A 10 -1.83 -21.85 -1.01
CA LYS A 10 -0.53 -21.37 -0.52
C LYS A 10 0.35 -20.85 -1.66
N LYS A 11 0.37 -21.56 -2.80
CA LYS A 11 1.12 -21.09 -3.99
C LYS A 11 0.53 -19.83 -4.61
N GLY A 12 -0.78 -19.66 -4.52
CA GLY A 12 -1.47 -18.46 -4.98
C GLY A 12 -1.36 -17.27 -4.03
N CYS A 13 -0.83 -17.46 -2.81
CA CYS A 13 -0.61 -16.39 -1.85
C CYS A 13 0.80 -15.81 -2.00
N PRO A 14 0.98 -14.50 -2.27
CA PRO A 14 2.31 -13.90 -2.44
C PRO A 14 3.25 -14.11 -1.24
N ILE A 15 2.73 -14.09 -0.01
CA ILE A 15 3.52 -14.33 1.21
C ILE A 15 3.59 -15.82 1.59
N SER A 16 3.14 -16.71 0.72
CA SER A 16 3.14 -18.17 0.94
C SER A 16 2.50 -18.60 2.26
N HIS A 17 1.36 -17.98 2.59
CA HIS A 17 0.63 -18.18 3.83
C HIS A 17 0.24 -19.65 4.02
N ASP A 18 0.41 -20.20 5.21
CA ASP A 18 0.15 -21.61 5.49
C ASP A 18 -1.34 -21.90 5.75
N ILE A 19 -2.12 -21.60 4.72
CA ILE A 19 -3.58 -21.58 4.74
C ILE A 19 -4.21 -22.91 5.24
N PRO A 20 -3.79 -24.10 4.79
CA PRO A 20 -4.40 -25.34 5.28
C PRO A 20 -4.23 -25.54 6.79
N ASN A 21 -3.09 -25.19 7.34
CA ASN A 21 -2.78 -25.43 8.75
C ASN A 21 -3.58 -24.49 9.67
N TRP A 22 -3.60 -23.18 9.39
CA TRP A 22 -4.41 -22.30 10.25
C TRP A 22 -5.92 -22.53 10.10
N ILE A 23 -6.42 -22.97 8.90
CA ILE A 23 -7.81 -23.37 8.77
C ILE A 23 -8.10 -24.67 9.57
N HIS A 24 -7.13 -25.57 9.64
CA HIS A 24 -7.27 -26.78 10.47
C HIS A 24 -7.40 -26.40 11.96
N GLU A 25 -6.47 -25.57 12.48
CA GLU A 25 -6.53 -25.07 13.86
C GLU A 25 -7.88 -24.37 14.14
N LEU A 26 -8.33 -23.50 13.23
CA LEU A 26 -9.65 -22.86 13.33
C LEU A 26 -10.77 -23.89 13.43
N SER A 27 -10.74 -24.96 12.63
CA SER A 27 -11.76 -26.02 12.62
C SER A 27 -11.80 -26.82 13.92
N MET A 28 -10.70 -26.84 14.66
CA MET A 28 -10.59 -27.46 15.99
C MET A 28 -10.91 -26.52 17.13
N GLY A 29 -11.24 -25.24 16.83
CA GLY A 29 -11.50 -24.20 17.82
C GLY A 29 -10.26 -23.56 18.43
N ASN A 30 -9.07 -23.86 17.90
CA ASN A 30 -7.79 -23.37 18.38
C ASN A 30 -7.43 -22.02 17.74
N LEU A 31 -8.19 -20.96 18.05
CA LEU A 31 -8.01 -19.63 17.42
C LEU A 31 -6.62 -19.04 17.68
N GLY A 32 -6.06 -19.22 18.88
CA GLY A 32 -4.70 -18.75 19.19
C GLY A 32 -3.65 -19.36 18.26
N ASN A 33 -3.63 -20.71 18.14
CA ASN A 33 -2.71 -21.39 17.23
C ASN A 33 -2.93 -20.97 15.75
N ALA A 34 -4.19 -20.80 15.35
CA ALA A 34 -4.50 -20.32 14.01
C ALA A 34 -3.91 -18.94 13.77
N MET A 35 -4.00 -18.03 14.74
CA MET A 35 -3.45 -16.68 14.66
C MET A 35 -1.92 -16.67 14.67
N ASP A 36 -1.27 -17.51 15.47
CA ASP A 36 0.19 -17.67 15.46
C ASP A 36 0.71 -18.08 14.09
N ILE A 37 0.06 -19.04 13.44
CA ILE A 37 0.40 -19.47 12.08
C ILE A 37 0.20 -18.32 11.10
N ILE A 38 -0.87 -17.54 11.23
CA ILE A 38 -1.14 -16.34 10.42
C ILE A 38 -0.02 -15.31 10.60
N ASN A 39 0.30 -14.93 11.84
CA ASN A 39 1.30 -13.91 12.17
C ASN A 39 2.72 -14.31 11.74
N SER A 40 3.02 -15.62 11.65
CA SER A 40 4.32 -16.09 11.15
C SER A 40 4.63 -15.63 9.71
N LYS A 41 3.61 -15.24 8.94
CA LYS A 41 3.74 -14.81 7.53
C LYS A 41 3.13 -13.46 7.24
N SER A 42 2.06 -13.05 7.92
CA SER A 42 1.35 -11.81 7.68
C SER A 42 1.56 -10.81 8.82
N ASN A 43 1.99 -9.60 8.50
CA ASN A 43 2.10 -8.49 9.45
C ASN A 43 0.79 -7.70 9.57
N LEU A 44 -0.11 -7.86 8.59
CA LEU A 44 -1.34 -7.09 8.45
C LEU A 44 -2.53 -8.02 8.14
N PRO A 45 -2.81 -9.05 8.97
CA PRO A 45 -3.81 -10.07 8.63
C PRO A 45 -5.23 -9.51 8.55
N ALA A 46 -5.60 -8.58 9.44
CA ALA A 46 -6.93 -7.96 9.39
C ALA A 46 -7.14 -7.10 8.12
N VAL A 47 -6.07 -6.52 7.58
CA VAL A 47 -6.08 -5.83 6.29
C VAL A 47 -6.13 -6.82 5.15
N CYS A 48 -5.27 -7.84 5.14
CA CYS A 48 -5.23 -8.87 4.09
C CYS A 48 -6.57 -9.57 3.93
N GLY A 49 -7.22 -9.96 5.02
CA GLY A 49 -8.54 -10.59 5.01
C GLY A 49 -9.66 -9.73 4.41
N ARG A 50 -9.43 -8.39 4.25
CA ARG A 50 -10.39 -7.43 3.66
C ARG A 50 -10.07 -7.03 2.23
N VAL A 51 -8.78 -6.75 1.93
CA VAL A 51 -8.42 -6.03 0.69
C VAL A 51 -7.55 -6.83 -0.29
N CYS A 52 -7.10 -8.04 0.07
CA CYS A 52 -6.42 -8.90 -0.89
C CYS A 52 -7.35 -9.28 -2.06
N PRO A 53 -6.83 -9.38 -3.28
CA PRO A 53 -7.58 -9.88 -4.43
C PRO A 53 -7.75 -11.42 -4.37
N HIS A 54 -8.46 -11.90 -3.35
CA HIS A 54 -8.57 -13.32 -3.02
C HIS A 54 -9.00 -14.18 -4.22
N GLU A 55 -9.87 -13.65 -5.09
CA GLU A 55 -10.37 -14.32 -6.29
C GLU A 55 -9.25 -14.61 -7.32
N LYS A 56 -8.19 -13.79 -7.34
CA LYS A 56 -6.99 -13.95 -8.19
C LYS A 56 -5.83 -14.62 -7.46
N GLN A 57 -5.91 -14.75 -6.15
CA GLN A 57 -4.86 -15.31 -5.28
C GLN A 57 -5.30 -16.61 -4.61
N CYS A 58 -5.30 -16.66 -3.28
CA CYS A 58 -5.54 -17.89 -2.51
C CYS A 58 -6.86 -18.59 -2.84
N GLU A 59 -7.97 -17.86 -2.91
CA GLU A 59 -9.29 -18.43 -3.22
C GLU A 59 -9.37 -18.89 -4.67
N GLY A 60 -8.86 -18.09 -5.63
CA GLY A 60 -8.81 -18.44 -7.04
C GLY A 60 -8.02 -19.71 -7.31
N HIS A 61 -7.00 -20.01 -6.49
CA HIS A 61 -6.19 -21.23 -6.60
C HIS A 61 -6.75 -22.41 -5.79
N CYS A 62 -7.86 -22.25 -5.07
CA CYS A 62 -8.45 -23.33 -4.30
C CYS A 62 -8.93 -24.46 -5.21
N VAL A 63 -8.45 -25.69 -4.96
CA VAL A 63 -8.85 -26.87 -5.77
C VAL A 63 -10.35 -27.13 -5.77
N LEU A 64 -11.07 -26.71 -4.73
CA LEU A 64 -12.52 -26.83 -4.63
C LEU A 64 -13.27 -25.89 -5.58
N ASN A 65 -12.64 -24.83 -6.09
CA ASN A 65 -13.24 -23.92 -7.07
C ASN A 65 -13.64 -24.66 -8.37
N LYS A 66 -12.92 -25.71 -8.73
CA LYS A 66 -13.30 -26.58 -9.87
C LYS A 66 -14.69 -27.20 -9.72
N LYS A 67 -15.19 -27.26 -8.48
CA LYS A 67 -16.53 -27.76 -8.13
C LYS A 67 -17.50 -26.66 -7.68
N GLY A 68 -17.14 -25.38 -7.89
CA GLY A 68 -17.92 -24.21 -7.51
C GLY A 68 -18.03 -23.96 -5.99
N LYS A 69 -17.20 -24.59 -5.16
CA LYS A 69 -17.26 -24.53 -3.68
C LYS A 69 -15.92 -24.20 -3.03
N GLY A 70 -15.20 -23.21 -3.58
CA GLY A 70 -13.93 -22.74 -3.02
C GLY A 70 -14.06 -22.26 -1.56
N ILE A 71 -12.97 -22.39 -0.80
CA ILE A 71 -12.89 -21.87 0.57
C ILE A 71 -12.78 -20.37 0.52
N ARG A 72 -13.57 -19.65 1.33
CA ARG A 72 -13.51 -18.19 1.50
C ARG A 72 -12.40 -17.82 2.49
N VAL A 73 -11.17 -17.95 2.02
CA VAL A 73 -9.94 -17.77 2.81
C VAL A 73 -9.90 -16.39 3.46
N GLY A 74 -10.17 -15.33 2.69
CA GLY A 74 -10.15 -13.96 3.19
C GLY A 74 -11.15 -13.72 4.32
N LYS A 75 -12.37 -14.27 4.20
CA LYS A 75 -13.39 -14.13 5.26
C LYS A 75 -12.99 -14.86 6.56
N LEU A 76 -12.35 -16.02 6.44
CA LEU A 76 -11.85 -16.76 7.60
C LEU A 76 -10.63 -16.06 8.23
N GLU A 77 -9.70 -15.57 7.44
CA GLU A 77 -8.56 -14.78 7.91
C GLU A 77 -9.03 -13.51 8.64
N ARG A 78 -9.97 -12.78 8.03
CA ARG A 78 -10.61 -11.63 8.66
C ARG A 78 -11.22 -11.98 10.00
N PHE A 79 -12.00 -13.06 10.09
CA PHE A 79 -12.66 -13.50 11.32
C PHE A 79 -11.64 -13.74 12.43
N ILE A 80 -10.56 -14.50 12.15
CA ILE A 80 -9.53 -14.80 13.16
C ILE A 80 -8.81 -13.54 13.60
N ALA A 81 -8.42 -12.67 12.65
CA ALA A 81 -7.69 -11.44 12.93
C ALA A 81 -8.53 -10.42 13.72
N ASP A 82 -9.82 -10.31 13.43
CA ASP A 82 -10.74 -9.45 14.19
C ASP A 82 -10.94 -9.99 15.60
N PHE A 83 -11.14 -11.31 15.75
CA PHE A 83 -11.29 -11.96 17.05
C PHE A 83 -10.03 -11.80 17.93
N ASP A 84 -8.83 -11.99 17.35
CA ASP A 84 -7.57 -11.72 18.05
C ASP A 84 -7.45 -10.26 18.50
N GLY A 85 -7.82 -9.34 17.60
CA GLY A 85 -7.81 -7.92 17.92
C GLY A 85 -8.73 -7.52 19.08
N ASP A 86 -9.87 -8.20 19.22
CA ASP A 86 -10.83 -7.93 20.28
C ASP A 86 -10.45 -8.62 21.62
N MET A 87 -9.83 -9.81 21.55
CA MET A 87 -9.53 -10.65 22.69
C MET A 87 -8.08 -10.61 23.15
N GLY A 88 -7.15 -10.13 22.33
CA GLY A 88 -5.72 -10.08 22.65
C GLY A 88 -5.11 -11.47 22.88
N LEU A 89 -5.41 -12.42 21.97
CA LEU A 89 -4.98 -13.81 22.11
C LEU A 89 -3.47 -13.96 22.02
N ILE A 90 -2.82 -13.18 21.17
CA ILE A 90 -1.40 -13.27 20.92
C ILE A 90 -0.67 -12.09 21.55
N ARG A 91 0.34 -12.42 22.35
CA ARG A 91 1.32 -11.45 22.85
C ARG A 91 2.69 -11.84 22.34
N GLU A 92 3.24 -10.99 21.46
CA GLU A 92 4.57 -11.24 20.94
C GLU A 92 5.64 -11.03 22.00
N LYS A 93 6.65 -11.92 22.03
CA LYS A 93 7.81 -11.77 22.88
C LYS A 93 8.76 -10.75 22.26
N LEU A 94 8.99 -9.67 22.98
CA LEU A 94 9.96 -8.66 22.53
C LEU A 94 11.40 -9.16 22.74
N LEU A 95 12.20 -9.07 21.71
CA LEU A 95 13.64 -9.28 21.79
C LEU A 95 14.36 -7.97 22.20
N PRO A 96 15.50 -8.06 22.90
CA PRO A 96 16.35 -6.89 23.14
C PRO A 96 16.75 -6.21 21.84
N LYS A 97 16.69 -4.88 21.78
CA LYS A 97 16.98 -4.07 20.60
C LYS A 97 18.49 -3.79 20.47
N THR A 98 19.27 -4.82 20.21
CA THR A 98 20.74 -4.76 20.20
C THR A 98 21.39 -4.99 18.83
N ARG A 99 20.59 -5.37 17.82
CA ARG A 99 21.13 -5.81 16.53
C ARG A 99 21.52 -4.65 15.60
N GLY A 100 20.90 -3.49 15.75
CA GLY A 100 21.18 -2.29 14.96
C GLY A 100 20.00 -1.33 14.93
N LYS A 101 20.18 -0.19 14.27
CA LYS A 101 19.19 0.89 14.16
C LYS A 101 18.80 1.12 12.70
N VAL A 102 17.52 1.03 12.38
CA VAL A 102 17.01 1.16 11.00
C VAL A 102 15.95 2.26 10.92
N ALA A 103 16.14 3.18 9.97
CA ALA A 103 15.13 4.18 9.61
C ALA A 103 14.25 3.65 8.47
N VAL A 104 12.95 3.81 8.62
CA VAL A 104 11.96 3.47 7.60
C VAL A 104 11.27 4.75 7.14
N ILE A 105 11.30 5.04 5.84
CA ILE A 105 10.65 6.22 5.26
C ILE A 105 9.34 5.81 4.61
N GLY A 106 8.24 6.24 5.22
CA GLY A 106 6.86 5.90 4.85
C GLY A 106 6.30 4.72 5.63
N SER A 107 5.07 4.87 6.09
CA SER A 107 4.34 3.92 6.94
C SER A 107 3.25 3.14 6.20
N GLY A 108 3.32 3.07 4.87
CA GLY A 108 2.43 2.21 4.09
C GLY A 108 2.67 0.72 4.34
N PRO A 109 1.98 -0.17 3.57
CA PRO A 109 2.08 -1.63 3.78
C PRO A 109 3.51 -2.18 3.80
N ALA A 110 4.40 -1.67 2.92
CA ALA A 110 5.80 -2.08 2.91
C ALA A 110 6.55 -1.61 4.16
N GLY A 111 6.36 -0.32 4.56
CA GLY A 111 7.01 0.24 5.75
C GLY A 111 6.58 -0.43 7.04
N LEU A 112 5.27 -0.67 7.23
CA LEU A 112 4.75 -1.39 8.40
C LEU A 112 5.27 -2.84 8.46
N THR A 113 5.33 -3.52 7.31
CA THR A 113 5.81 -4.90 7.24
C THR A 113 7.28 -5.01 7.60
N ILE A 114 8.13 -4.18 6.98
CA ILE A 114 9.57 -4.23 7.23
C ILE A 114 9.92 -3.83 8.66
N ALA A 115 9.21 -2.83 9.20
CA ALA A 115 9.41 -2.39 10.57
C ALA A 115 9.05 -3.48 11.57
N GLY A 116 7.92 -4.17 11.39
CA GLY A 116 7.53 -5.30 12.23
C GLY A 116 8.53 -6.46 12.14
N ASP A 117 8.94 -6.85 10.93
CA ASP A 117 9.88 -7.97 10.73
C ASP A 117 11.27 -7.68 11.34
N LEU A 118 11.80 -6.48 11.16
CA LEU A 118 13.08 -6.08 11.76
C LEU A 118 12.98 -5.92 13.28
N ALA A 119 11.88 -5.36 13.77
CA ALA A 119 11.66 -5.23 15.21
C ALA A 119 11.61 -6.60 15.92
N ARG A 120 10.94 -7.61 15.32
CA ARG A 120 10.96 -9.01 15.80
C ARG A 120 12.34 -9.62 15.79
N GLN A 121 13.22 -9.17 14.92
CA GLN A 121 14.61 -9.65 14.84
C GLN A 121 15.57 -8.91 15.80
N GLY A 122 15.11 -7.99 16.64
CA GLY A 122 15.91 -7.26 17.61
C GLY A 122 16.56 -5.99 17.09
N PHE A 123 16.08 -5.44 15.97
CA PHE A 123 16.47 -4.10 15.51
C PHE A 123 15.69 -3.00 16.25
N ASN A 124 16.33 -1.85 16.46
CA ASN A 124 15.66 -0.61 16.80
C ASN A 124 15.17 0.06 15.52
N VAL A 125 13.85 0.21 15.36
CA VAL A 125 13.25 0.69 14.12
C VAL A 125 12.45 1.95 14.39
N GLU A 126 12.71 2.98 13.57
CA GLU A 126 11.97 4.24 13.60
C GLU A 126 11.38 4.53 12.22
N ILE A 127 10.08 4.83 12.17
CA ILE A 127 9.35 5.16 10.94
C ILE A 127 9.15 6.67 10.85
N PHE A 128 9.53 7.25 9.72
CA PHE A 128 9.30 8.66 9.38
C PHE A 128 8.15 8.76 8.40
N GLU A 129 7.05 9.38 8.84
CA GLU A 129 5.81 9.49 8.07
C GLU A 129 5.44 10.96 7.85
N MET A 130 5.16 11.32 6.60
CA MET A 130 4.82 12.70 6.23
C MET A 130 3.41 13.12 6.65
N GLU A 131 2.51 12.16 6.80
CA GLU A 131 1.13 12.40 7.20
C GLU A 131 1.01 12.49 8.73
N GLN A 132 -0.14 12.99 9.19
CA GLN A 132 -0.45 13.11 10.63
C GLN A 132 -0.66 11.76 11.31
N GLU A 133 -1.07 10.75 10.55
CA GLU A 133 -1.28 9.37 11.01
C GLU A 133 -0.53 8.40 10.10
N PRO A 134 0.00 7.30 10.64
CA PRO A 134 0.64 6.26 9.85
C PRO A 134 -0.40 5.40 9.11
N GLY A 135 0.07 4.66 8.09
CA GLY A 135 -0.76 3.71 7.33
C GLY A 135 -0.75 3.93 5.82
N GLY A 136 -0.32 5.12 5.36
CA GLY A 136 -0.22 5.43 3.93
C GLY A 136 -1.54 5.18 3.19
N VAL A 137 -1.50 4.37 2.11
CA VAL A 137 -2.70 4.05 1.31
C VAL A 137 -3.79 3.32 2.11
N LEU A 138 -3.45 2.59 3.16
CA LEU A 138 -4.43 1.91 4.03
C LEU A 138 -5.30 2.92 4.76
N MET A 139 -4.70 4.02 5.22
CA MET A 139 -5.38 5.09 5.95
C MET A 139 -6.08 6.06 4.99
N PHE A 140 -5.39 6.49 3.93
CA PHE A 140 -5.81 7.64 3.13
C PHE A 140 -6.27 7.30 1.71
N GLY A 141 -6.05 6.07 1.22
CA GLY A 141 -6.37 5.68 -0.16
C GLY A 141 -7.52 4.69 -0.28
N ILE A 142 -7.58 3.68 0.60
CA ILE A 142 -8.65 2.68 0.58
C ILE A 142 -9.85 3.24 1.36
N PRO A 143 -11.07 3.26 0.80
CA PRO A 143 -12.25 3.80 1.49
C PRO A 143 -12.62 3.06 2.77
N GLU A 144 -13.25 3.78 3.71
CA GLU A 144 -13.72 3.27 5.00
C GLU A 144 -14.58 2.02 4.87
N TYR A 145 -15.50 1.97 3.91
CA TYR A 145 -16.42 0.85 3.72
C TYR A 145 -15.72 -0.46 3.30
N ARG A 146 -14.49 -0.38 2.73
CA ARG A 146 -13.65 -1.54 2.41
C ARG A 146 -12.68 -1.88 3.53
N LEU A 147 -12.08 -0.85 4.13
CA LEU A 147 -11.09 -0.98 5.18
C LEU A 147 -11.33 0.07 6.27
N PRO A 148 -12.07 -0.28 7.34
CA PRO A 148 -12.29 0.60 8.48
C PRO A 148 -10.97 1.07 9.09
N LYS A 149 -10.89 2.37 9.43
CA LYS A 149 -9.63 2.97 9.89
C LYS A 149 -9.22 2.48 11.28
N ASP A 150 -10.19 2.10 12.11
CA ASP A 150 -9.92 1.46 13.40
C ASP A 150 -9.15 0.14 13.27
N ILE A 151 -9.43 -0.61 12.19
CA ILE A 151 -8.68 -1.82 11.87
C ILE A 151 -7.23 -1.48 11.50
N VAL A 152 -7.02 -0.42 10.72
CA VAL A 152 -5.66 0.03 10.34
C VAL A 152 -4.91 0.49 11.59
N ARG A 153 -5.52 1.29 12.46
CA ARG A 153 -4.92 1.75 13.72
C ARG A 153 -4.56 0.58 14.63
N ARG A 154 -5.40 -0.44 14.68
CA ARG A 154 -5.14 -1.66 15.46
C ARG A 154 -3.91 -2.43 14.95
N GLU A 155 -3.75 -2.57 13.64
CA GLU A 155 -2.55 -3.19 13.04
C GLU A 155 -1.29 -2.34 13.27
N ILE A 156 -1.39 -1.00 13.21
CA ILE A 156 -0.30 -0.09 13.52
C ILE A 156 0.11 -0.23 15.00
N LYS A 157 -0.86 -0.27 15.91
CA LYS A 157 -0.60 -0.45 17.33
C LYS A 157 0.16 -1.74 17.63
N LYS A 158 -0.15 -2.85 16.95
CA LYS A 158 0.65 -4.08 17.06
C LYS A 158 2.12 -3.85 16.67
N THR A 159 2.37 -3.01 15.67
CA THR A 159 3.73 -2.63 15.27
C THR A 159 4.42 -1.75 16.32
N GLU A 160 3.69 -0.81 16.95
CA GLU A 160 4.20 -0.01 18.08
C GLU A 160 4.54 -0.89 19.29
N GLU A 161 3.70 -1.88 19.58
CA GLU A 161 3.93 -2.84 20.68
C GLU A 161 5.20 -3.68 20.47
N LEU A 162 5.70 -3.83 19.22
CA LEU A 162 7.02 -4.40 18.94
C LEU A 162 8.18 -3.44 19.26
N GLY A 163 7.90 -2.23 19.74
CA GLY A 163 8.87 -1.19 20.06
C GLY A 163 9.30 -0.35 18.85
N VAL A 164 8.51 -0.31 17.78
CA VAL A 164 8.72 0.61 16.65
C VAL A 164 8.25 2.00 17.04
N VAL A 165 9.07 3.02 16.74
CA VAL A 165 8.75 4.42 17.01
C VAL A 165 8.26 5.08 15.72
N PHE A 166 7.17 5.84 15.81
CA PHE A 166 6.61 6.59 14.68
C PHE A 166 6.84 8.09 14.84
N HIS A 167 7.42 8.71 13.82
CA HIS A 167 7.59 10.16 13.68
C HIS A 167 6.64 10.67 12.59
N CYS A 168 5.40 10.95 12.97
CA CYS A 168 4.39 11.53 12.07
C CYS A 168 4.68 13.02 11.79
N ASN A 169 4.03 13.61 10.77
CA ASN A 169 4.27 14.97 10.28
C ASN A 169 5.74 15.24 9.94
N THR A 170 6.50 14.19 9.59
CA THR A 170 7.94 14.25 9.35
C THR A 170 8.26 13.84 7.93
N THR A 171 8.61 14.82 7.10
CA THR A 171 8.89 14.60 5.67
C THR A 171 10.39 14.50 5.42
N VAL A 172 10.89 13.31 5.09
CA VAL A 172 12.26 13.13 4.62
C VAL A 172 12.43 13.73 3.22
N GLY A 173 13.51 14.47 3.01
CA GLY A 173 13.77 15.30 1.82
C GLY A 173 13.21 16.72 1.94
N LYS A 174 12.89 17.18 3.15
CA LYS A 174 12.42 18.53 3.45
C LYS A 174 13.04 19.04 4.75
N ASP A 175 13.14 20.34 4.91
CA ASP A 175 13.56 21.05 6.13
C ASP A 175 14.89 20.53 6.73
N GLY A 176 15.82 20.12 5.86
CA GLY A 176 17.15 19.62 6.26
C GLY A 176 17.19 18.14 6.66
N LEU A 177 16.04 17.46 6.81
CA LEU A 177 16.00 16.03 7.06
C LEU A 177 16.07 15.27 5.72
N ASN A 178 17.20 14.67 5.45
CA ASN A 178 17.43 13.84 4.27
C ASN A 178 18.10 12.50 4.66
N VAL A 179 18.43 11.67 3.68
CA VAL A 179 19.06 10.36 3.90
C VAL A 179 20.42 10.51 4.61
N ASP A 180 21.21 11.53 4.26
CA ASP A 180 22.51 11.78 4.92
C ASP A 180 22.31 12.08 6.39
N LYS A 181 21.33 12.93 6.71
CA LYS A 181 21.00 13.30 8.09
C LYS A 181 20.56 12.09 8.92
N LEU A 182 19.83 11.15 8.32
CA LEU A 182 19.46 9.90 9.01
C LEU A 182 20.69 9.06 9.35
N PHE A 183 21.68 8.96 8.46
CA PHE A 183 22.96 8.30 8.78
C PHE A 183 23.71 9.04 9.89
N GLU A 184 23.76 10.37 9.88
CA GLU A 184 24.35 11.18 10.96
C GLU A 184 23.65 10.98 12.32
N MET A 185 22.35 10.64 12.32
CA MET A 185 21.58 10.29 13.51
C MET A 185 21.88 8.85 14.01
N GLY A 186 22.81 8.14 13.37
CA GLY A 186 23.29 6.83 13.78
C GLY A 186 22.42 5.66 13.29
N PHE A 187 21.62 5.82 12.24
CA PHE A 187 20.96 4.68 11.60
C PHE A 187 21.97 3.87 10.78
N ASP A 188 21.98 2.56 10.98
CA ASP A 188 22.86 1.62 10.26
C ASP A 188 22.38 1.34 8.83
N ALA A 189 21.07 1.40 8.61
CA ALA A 189 20.43 1.25 7.31
C ALA A 189 19.15 2.08 7.21
N ILE A 190 18.76 2.40 5.98
CA ILE A 190 17.56 3.19 5.68
C ILE A 190 16.71 2.42 4.66
N PHE A 191 15.42 2.30 4.92
CA PHE A 191 14.45 1.73 3.99
C PHE A 191 13.53 2.80 3.41
N MET A 192 13.39 2.84 2.09
CA MET A 192 12.46 3.71 1.36
C MET A 192 11.22 2.92 0.95
N GLY A 193 10.11 3.12 1.67
CA GLY A 193 8.80 2.54 1.41
C GLY A 193 7.74 3.59 1.04
N THR A 194 8.14 4.62 0.29
CA THR A 194 7.34 5.83 0.01
C THR A 194 6.20 5.63 -0.98
N GLY A 195 6.10 4.45 -1.60
CA GLY A 195 5.07 4.13 -2.57
C GLY A 195 5.08 5.03 -3.81
N THR A 196 3.90 5.24 -4.41
CA THR A 196 3.70 6.07 -5.59
C THR A 196 2.75 7.23 -5.30
N GLY A 197 3.30 8.31 -4.74
CA GLY A 197 2.51 9.49 -4.34
C GLY A 197 2.25 10.51 -5.45
N LYS A 198 2.89 10.39 -6.63
CA LYS A 198 2.74 11.34 -7.75
C LYS A 198 1.68 10.81 -8.74
N PRO A 199 0.52 11.44 -8.86
CA PRO A 199 -0.47 11.02 -9.84
C PRO A 199 0.02 11.24 -11.26
N LYS A 200 -0.31 10.32 -12.17
CA LYS A 200 -0.10 10.52 -13.61
C LYS A 200 -1.10 11.53 -14.14
N LYS A 201 -0.65 12.35 -15.08
CA LYS A 201 -1.50 13.31 -15.78
C LYS A 201 -1.99 12.73 -17.09
N LEU A 202 -3.19 13.11 -17.48
CA LEU A 202 -3.65 12.97 -18.86
C LEU A 202 -3.31 14.27 -19.59
N ASP A 203 -2.85 14.14 -20.82
CA ASP A 203 -2.58 15.28 -21.71
C ASP A 203 -3.77 15.47 -22.65
N ILE A 204 -4.85 16.02 -22.10
CA ILE A 204 -6.07 16.38 -22.84
C ILE A 204 -6.44 17.84 -22.55
N PRO A 205 -7.04 18.56 -23.51
CA PRO A 205 -7.53 19.92 -23.28
C PRO A 205 -8.45 19.98 -22.06
N GLY A 206 -8.22 20.97 -21.21
CA GLY A 206 -9.03 21.17 -19.99
C GLY A 206 -8.67 20.33 -18.77
N CYS A 207 -7.64 19.47 -18.84
CA CYS A 207 -7.28 18.58 -17.72
C CYS A 207 -6.79 19.30 -16.44
N ASN A 208 -6.50 20.60 -16.51
CA ASN A 208 -6.08 21.42 -15.37
C ASN A 208 -7.17 22.33 -14.81
N LEU A 209 -8.41 22.25 -15.32
CA LEU A 209 -9.53 23.08 -14.89
C LEU A 209 -9.91 22.80 -13.42
N GLU A 210 -10.50 23.79 -12.78
CA GLU A 210 -11.19 23.57 -11.52
C GLU A 210 -12.35 22.59 -11.74
N GLY A 211 -12.47 21.57 -10.88
CA GLY A 211 -13.40 20.45 -11.09
C GLY A 211 -12.72 19.20 -11.66
N VAL A 212 -11.45 19.26 -12.09
CA VAL A 212 -10.67 18.05 -12.44
C VAL A 212 -9.76 17.68 -11.28
N ARG A 213 -9.90 16.47 -10.74
CA ARG A 213 -9.18 16.02 -9.55
C ARG A 213 -8.58 14.63 -9.75
N GLN A 214 -7.50 14.36 -9.01
CA GLN A 214 -6.88 13.02 -8.96
C GLN A 214 -7.63 12.12 -7.97
N ALA A 215 -7.81 10.85 -8.31
CA ALA A 215 -8.55 9.90 -7.48
C ALA A 215 -7.93 9.74 -6.08
N ILE A 216 -6.61 9.61 -5.97
CA ILE A 216 -5.93 9.49 -4.67
C ILE A 216 -6.16 10.74 -3.81
N TRP A 217 -6.10 11.93 -4.40
CA TRP A 217 -6.37 13.18 -3.70
C TRP A 217 -7.83 13.24 -3.21
N PHE A 218 -8.78 12.83 -4.05
CA PHE A 218 -10.21 12.79 -3.69
C PHE A 218 -10.47 11.81 -2.54
N LEU A 219 -9.98 10.57 -2.66
CA LEU A 219 -10.14 9.54 -1.63
C LEU A 219 -9.51 9.96 -0.29
N ARG A 220 -8.33 10.59 -0.33
CA ARG A 220 -7.68 11.13 0.87
C ARG A 220 -8.55 12.20 1.55
N ARG A 221 -9.14 13.12 0.79
CA ARG A 221 -10.02 14.16 1.38
C ARG A 221 -11.27 13.57 1.99
N VAL A 222 -11.89 12.58 1.34
CA VAL A 222 -13.05 11.88 1.92
C VAL A 222 -12.65 11.11 3.19
N SER A 223 -11.49 10.47 3.21
CA SER A 223 -10.98 9.82 4.42
C SER A 223 -10.80 10.84 5.56
N LEU A 224 -10.18 12.00 5.29
CA LEU A 224 -10.01 13.07 6.29
C LEU A 224 -11.36 13.66 6.76
N TYR A 225 -12.34 13.76 5.87
CA TYR A 225 -13.70 14.18 6.22
C TYR A 225 -14.38 13.17 7.15
N ASN A 226 -14.31 11.88 6.83
CA ASN A 226 -14.91 10.84 7.65
C ASN A 226 -14.32 10.80 9.08
N GLU A 227 -13.03 11.16 9.21
CA GLU A 227 -12.33 11.27 10.49
C GLU A 227 -12.53 12.62 11.22
N GLY A 228 -13.37 13.52 10.65
CA GLY A 228 -13.65 14.83 11.24
C GLY A 228 -12.54 15.87 11.10
N ASN A 229 -11.51 15.58 10.28
CA ASN A 229 -10.38 16.48 10.03
C ASN A 229 -10.67 17.52 8.93
N LEU A 230 -11.75 17.34 8.16
CA LEU A 230 -12.25 18.26 7.14
C LEU A 230 -13.76 18.47 7.31
N SER A 231 -14.23 19.65 6.93
CA SER A 231 -15.65 19.93 6.84
C SER A 231 -16.27 19.35 5.55
N ARG A 232 -17.60 19.22 5.52
CA ARG A 232 -18.32 18.73 4.33
C ARG A 232 -18.10 19.62 3.10
N ASP A 233 -17.94 20.92 3.30
CA ASP A 233 -17.73 21.90 2.21
C ASP A 233 -16.37 21.72 1.53
N GLU A 234 -15.40 21.14 2.23
CA GLU A 234 -14.07 20.85 1.70
C GLU A 234 -14.02 19.57 0.84
N VAL A 235 -15.09 18.75 0.85
CA VAL A 235 -15.24 17.62 -0.04
C VAL A 235 -15.82 18.09 -1.37
N VAL A 236 -15.12 17.79 -2.46
CA VAL A 236 -15.44 18.32 -3.80
C VAL A 236 -16.73 17.76 -4.40
N VAL A 237 -17.12 16.53 -4.06
CA VAL A 237 -18.40 15.96 -4.49
C VAL A 237 -19.51 16.56 -3.66
N LYS A 238 -20.49 17.19 -4.32
CA LYS A 238 -21.71 17.73 -3.72
C LYS A 238 -22.89 16.83 -4.05
N GLU A 239 -23.96 16.98 -3.28
CA GLU A 239 -25.21 16.28 -3.55
C GLU A 239 -25.77 16.67 -4.91
N GLY A 240 -26.22 15.70 -5.69
CA GLY A 240 -26.74 15.89 -7.03
C GLY A 240 -25.70 16.02 -8.15
N ASN A 241 -24.40 16.04 -7.84
CA ASN A 241 -23.35 16.18 -8.84
C ASN A 241 -23.36 15.04 -9.87
N LYS A 242 -23.00 15.38 -11.10
CA LYS A 242 -22.64 14.45 -12.16
C LYS A 242 -21.12 14.30 -12.23
N VAL A 243 -20.63 13.09 -11.98
CA VAL A 243 -19.21 12.79 -11.82
C VAL A 243 -18.73 11.80 -12.87
N PHE A 244 -17.65 12.13 -13.55
CA PHE A 244 -16.95 11.20 -14.45
C PHE A 244 -15.65 10.70 -13.81
N VAL A 245 -15.42 9.39 -13.87
CA VAL A 245 -14.19 8.75 -13.40
C VAL A 245 -13.45 8.17 -14.59
N ILE A 246 -12.19 8.61 -14.82
CA ILE A 246 -11.38 8.12 -15.93
C ILE A 246 -10.48 7.01 -15.44
N GLY A 247 -10.64 5.80 -16.00
CA GLY A 247 -9.86 4.61 -15.65
C GLY A 247 -10.73 3.47 -15.14
N CYS A 248 -10.19 2.25 -15.07
CA CYS A 248 -10.95 1.06 -14.68
C CYS A 248 -10.11 0.09 -13.83
N GLY A 249 -9.31 0.62 -12.91
CA GLY A 249 -8.63 -0.13 -11.85
C GLY A 249 -9.40 -0.06 -10.53
N ASN A 250 -8.92 -0.77 -9.50
CA ASN A 250 -9.54 -0.74 -8.16
C ASN A 250 -9.70 0.69 -7.62
N THR A 251 -8.71 1.56 -7.85
CA THR A 251 -8.78 2.98 -7.45
C THR A 251 -9.93 3.72 -8.14
N ALA A 252 -10.25 3.36 -9.41
CA ALA A 252 -11.39 3.93 -10.11
C ALA A 252 -12.72 3.46 -9.51
N MET A 253 -12.81 2.18 -9.14
CA MET A 253 -13.97 1.61 -8.45
C MET A 253 -14.17 2.29 -7.10
N ASP A 254 -13.09 2.43 -6.32
CA ASP A 254 -13.09 3.12 -5.03
C ASP A 254 -13.56 4.58 -5.17
N ALA A 255 -13.04 5.30 -6.16
CA ALA A 255 -13.42 6.70 -6.41
C ALA A 255 -14.88 6.83 -6.86
N ALA A 256 -15.34 5.98 -7.76
CA ALA A 256 -16.72 6.01 -8.26
C ALA A 256 -17.73 5.70 -7.15
N ARG A 257 -17.53 4.63 -6.40
CA ARG A 257 -18.39 4.25 -5.27
C ARG A 257 -18.37 5.30 -4.16
N THR A 258 -17.19 5.86 -3.88
CA THR A 258 -17.08 6.96 -2.92
C THR A 258 -17.85 8.19 -3.39
N ALA A 259 -17.82 8.54 -4.68
CA ALA A 259 -18.59 9.65 -5.21
C ALA A 259 -20.11 9.43 -5.05
N VAL A 260 -20.62 8.21 -5.33
CA VAL A 260 -22.03 7.86 -5.06
C VAL A 260 -22.36 8.05 -3.58
N ARG A 261 -21.54 7.51 -2.67
CA ARG A 261 -21.74 7.62 -1.22
C ARG A 261 -21.64 9.03 -0.68
N MET A 262 -20.93 9.91 -1.39
CA MET A 262 -20.87 11.35 -1.10
C MET A 262 -22.02 12.14 -1.71
N GLY A 263 -23.03 11.51 -2.32
CA GLY A 263 -24.27 12.14 -2.78
C GLY A 263 -24.29 12.53 -4.26
N ALA A 264 -23.31 12.08 -5.07
CA ALA A 264 -23.41 12.27 -6.52
C ALA A 264 -24.63 11.52 -7.09
N SER A 265 -25.39 12.16 -7.97
CA SER A 265 -26.62 11.58 -8.55
C SER A 265 -26.38 10.77 -9.82
N ASP A 266 -25.29 11.04 -10.52
CA ASP A 266 -24.89 10.35 -11.76
C ASP A 266 -23.37 10.16 -11.77
N VAL A 267 -22.91 8.93 -11.57
CA VAL A 267 -21.48 8.58 -11.59
C VAL A 267 -21.22 7.66 -12.77
N GLN A 268 -20.31 8.08 -13.64
CA GLN A 268 -19.95 7.36 -14.86
C GLN A 268 -18.45 7.10 -14.93
N VAL A 269 -18.09 5.83 -15.05
CA VAL A 269 -16.71 5.40 -15.34
C VAL A 269 -16.52 5.40 -16.85
N VAL A 270 -15.43 6.04 -17.32
CA VAL A 270 -15.06 6.06 -18.74
C VAL A 270 -13.76 5.32 -18.92
N TYR A 271 -13.78 4.30 -19.78
CA TYR A 271 -12.62 3.45 -20.03
C TYR A 271 -12.42 3.14 -21.52
N HIS A 272 -11.19 3.37 -21.98
CA HIS A 272 -10.79 3.29 -23.38
C HIS A 272 -10.69 1.85 -23.97
N ARG A 273 -11.00 0.84 -23.14
CA ARG A 273 -11.01 -0.58 -23.53
C ARG A 273 -12.30 -1.25 -23.11
N THR A 274 -12.38 -2.54 -23.37
CA THR A 274 -13.54 -3.38 -23.04
C THR A 274 -13.57 -3.77 -21.55
N ILE A 275 -14.69 -4.34 -21.10
CA ILE A 275 -14.82 -4.93 -19.78
C ILE A 275 -13.80 -6.06 -19.52
N ASN A 276 -13.37 -6.78 -20.58
CA ASN A 276 -12.39 -7.86 -20.45
C ASN A 276 -10.96 -7.36 -20.16
N ASP A 277 -10.68 -6.09 -20.49
CA ASP A 277 -9.40 -5.43 -20.23
C ASP A 277 -9.37 -4.72 -18.87
N MET A 278 -10.44 -4.80 -18.10
CA MET A 278 -10.57 -4.18 -16.79
C MET A 278 -9.53 -4.72 -15.83
N SER A 279 -8.75 -3.84 -15.19
CA SER A 279 -7.76 -4.23 -14.20
C SER A 279 -8.33 -4.36 -12.78
N ALA A 280 -9.50 -3.77 -12.51
CA ALA A 280 -10.21 -3.93 -11.25
C ALA A 280 -10.63 -5.40 -11.00
N LEU A 281 -10.89 -5.73 -9.75
CA LEU A 281 -11.47 -7.02 -9.38
C LEU A 281 -12.92 -7.08 -9.89
N ARG A 282 -13.33 -8.26 -10.30
CA ARG A 282 -14.72 -8.47 -10.76
C ARG A 282 -15.72 -8.15 -9.66
N SER A 283 -15.43 -8.56 -8.42
CA SER A 283 -16.24 -8.25 -7.26
C SER A 283 -16.40 -6.74 -7.03
N GLU A 284 -15.32 -5.95 -7.17
CA GLU A 284 -15.37 -4.48 -7.02
C GLU A 284 -16.21 -3.80 -8.11
N TYR A 285 -16.13 -4.33 -9.33
CA TYR A 285 -16.96 -3.87 -10.44
C TYR A 285 -18.44 -4.19 -10.18
N ASP A 286 -18.75 -5.43 -9.80
CA ASP A 286 -20.13 -5.86 -9.55
C ASP A 286 -20.77 -5.01 -8.43
N GLU A 287 -20.05 -4.75 -7.34
CA GLU A 287 -20.48 -3.85 -6.27
C GLU A 287 -20.68 -2.40 -6.75
N ALA A 288 -19.81 -1.89 -7.64
CA ALA A 288 -19.98 -0.54 -8.22
C ALA A 288 -21.24 -0.46 -9.08
N VAL A 289 -21.55 -1.49 -9.86
CA VAL A 289 -22.80 -1.58 -10.65
C VAL A 289 -24.01 -1.64 -9.73
N GLU A 290 -23.98 -2.42 -8.66
CA GLU A 290 -25.05 -2.51 -7.66
C GLU A 290 -25.31 -1.15 -6.97
N GLU A 291 -24.27 -0.34 -6.77
CA GLU A 291 -24.39 1.02 -6.22
C GLU A 291 -24.83 2.06 -7.27
N GLY A 292 -25.09 1.65 -8.52
CA GLY A 292 -25.62 2.52 -9.57
C GLY A 292 -24.57 3.22 -10.44
N VAL A 293 -23.30 2.86 -10.34
CA VAL A 293 -22.25 3.39 -11.22
C VAL A 293 -22.46 2.90 -12.64
N LYS A 294 -22.43 3.80 -13.61
CA LYS A 294 -22.54 3.52 -15.05
C LYS A 294 -21.15 3.37 -15.67
N PHE A 295 -21.04 2.56 -16.73
CA PHE A 295 -19.78 2.30 -17.41
C PHE A 295 -19.87 2.60 -18.89
N ASN A 296 -18.95 3.43 -19.38
CA ASN A 296 -18.74 3.76 -20.77
C ASN A 296 -17.48 3.02 -21.27
N TRP A 297 -17.69 1.86 -21.85
CA TRP A 297 -16.62 1.03 -22.42
C TRP A 297 -16.21 1.53 -23.80
N ASP A 298 -14.99 1.18 -24.24
CA ASP A 298 -14.41 1.59 -25.52
C ASP A 298 -14.54 3.11 -25.77
N SER A 299 -14.43 3.91 -24.71
CA SER A 299 -14.68 5.33 -24.70
C SER A 299 -13.59 6.09 -23.94
N SER A 300 -13.29 7.29 -24.38
CA SER A 300 -12.32 8.19 -23.75
C SER A 300 -12.90 9.58 -23.60
N ILE A 301 -12.58 10.30 -22.52
CA ILE A 301 -12.74 11.74 -22.46
C ILE A 301 -11.58 12.34 -23.25
N VAL A 302 -11.89 13.07 -24.31
CA VAL A 302 -10.91 13.65 -25.23
C VAL A 302 -10.73 15.14 -25.03
N GLU A 303 -11.71 15.81 -24.44
CA GLU A 303 -11.71 17.26 -24.19
C GLU A 303 -12.60 17.57 -22.97
N ILE A 304 -12.21 18.58 -22.21
CA ILE A 304 -12.95 19.08 -21.06
C ILE A 304 -13.17 20.57 -21.27
N HIS A 305 -14.43 21.01 -21.29
CA HIS A 305 -14.81 22.40 -21.47
C HIS A 305 -15.07 23.09 -20.14
N ASP A 306 -14.89 24.39 -20.13
CA ASP A 306 -15.12 25.23 -18.98
C ASP A 306 -16.18 26.30 -19.20
N ASP A 307 -16.75 26.78 -18.09
CA ASP A 307 -17.41 28.06 -17.98
C ASP A 307 -16.65 28.89 -16.93
N ASN A 308 -16.01 29.97 -17.38
CA ASN A 308 -15.20 30.87 -16.53
C ASN A 308 -14.10 30.16 -15.72
N GLY A 309 -13.41 29.17 -16.32
CA GLY A 309 -12.30 28.43 -15.69
C GLY A 309 -12.71 27.24 -14.83
N THR A 310 -14.01 26.99 -14.70
CA THR A 310 -14.56 25.85 -13.96
C THR A 310 -15.12 24.82 -14.93
N LEU A 311 -14.83 23.54 -14.72
CA LEU A 311 -15.38 22.42 -15.48
C LEU A 311 -16.90 22.55 -15.64
N ASN A 312 -17.41 22.40 -16.85
CA ASN A 312 -18.82 22.43 -17.18
C ASN A 312 -19.27 21.22 -18.02
N GLU A 313 -18.46 20.80 -18.98
CA GLU A 313 -18.80 19.71 -19.91
C GLU A 313 -17.58 18.84 -20.21
N VAL A 314 -17.86 17.59 -20.58
CA VAL A 314 -16.84 16.65 -21.12
C VAL A 314 -17.24 16.17 -22.49
N VAL A 315 -16.26 16.05 -23.39
CA VAL A 315 -16.42 15.41 -24.70
C VAL A 315 -15.96 13.96 -24.59
N ILE A 316 -16.87 13.05 -24.80
CA ILE A 316 -16.61 11.61 -24.79
C ILE A 316 -16.56 11.13 -26.23
N GLU A 317 -15.48 10.45 -26.60
CA GLU A 317 -15.29 9.83 -27.90
C GLU A 317 -15.26 8.31 -27.75
N THR A 318 -16.08 7.61 -28.54
CA THR A 318 -16.04 6.15 -28.60
C THR A 318 -14.90 5.70 -29.53
N LYS A 319 -14.48 4.44 -29.41
CA LYS A 319 -13.48 3.83 -30.33
C LYS A 319 -13.90 3.85 -31.81
N ALA A 320 -15.22 3.96 -32.07
CA ALA A 320 -15.77 4.13 -33.42
C ALA A 320 -15.66 5.57 -33.98
N GLY A 321 -15.19 6.51 -33.16
CA GLY A 321 -15.05 7.93 -33.53
C GLY A 321 -16.33 8.76 -33.29
N GLU A 322 -17.35 8.21 -32.67
CA GLU A 322 -18.56 8.94 -32.31
C GLU A 322 -18.29 9.84 -31.09
N ARG A 323 -18.62 11.12 -31.21
CA ARG A 323 -18.45 12.11 -30.15
C ARG A 323 -19.79 12.55 -29.56
N ARG A 324 -19.81 12.69 -28.25
CA ARG A 324 -20.92 13.31 -27.53
C ARG A 324 -20.41 14.22 -26.43
N THR A 325 -21.11 15.30 -26.19
CA THR A 325 -20.84 16.24 -25.09
C THR A 325 -21.84 16.01 -23.97
N GLU A 326 -21.35 15.93 -22.76
CA GLU A 326 -22.19 15.77 -21.56
C GLU A 326 -21.79 16.79 -20.48
N LYS A 327 -22.79 17.33 -19.78
CA LYS A 327 -22.54 18.16 -18.58
C LYS A 327 -21.79 17.35 -17.53
N ALA A 328 -20.89 18.01 -16.83
CA ALA A 328 -20.10 17.39 -15.76
C ALA A 328 -19.79 18.43 -14.67
N ASP A 329 -19.95 18.04 -13.42
CA ASP A 329 -19.59 18.86 -12.26
C ASP A 329 -18.19 18.49 -11.74
N LEU A 330 -17.76 17.25 -11.96
CA LEU A 330 -16.46 16.76 -11.50
C LEU A 330 -15.92 15.69 -12.44
N VAL A 331 -14.62 15.74 -12.71
CA VAL A 331 -13.85 14.65 -13.36
C VAL A 331 -12.79 14.15 -12.39
N ILE A 332 -12.81 12.85 -12.12
CA ILE A 332 -11.84 12.17 -11.26
C ILE A 332 -10.90 11.32 -12.11
N MET A 333 -9.62 11.64 -12.12
CA MET A 333 -8.62 10.91 -12.87
C MET A 333 -8.05 9.75 -12.04
N ALA A 334 -8.31 8.52 -12.44
CA ALA A 334 -7.82 7.28 -11.82
C ALA A 334 -6.90 6.50 -12.79
N VAL A 335 -5.97 7.20 -13.44
CA VAL A 335 -5.07 6.69 -14.50
C VAL A 335 -3.71 6.20 -13.99
N GLY A 336 -3.63 5.98 -12.69
CA GLY A 336 -2.44 5.47 -12.00
C GLY A 336 -1.53 6.56 -11.45
N SER A 337 -0.45 6.12 -10.79
CA SER A 337 0.52 6.97 -10.11
C SER A 337 1.96 6.55 -10.43
N ALA A 338 2.91 7.37 -10.03
CA ALA A 338 4.35 7.14 -10.16
C ALA A 338 5.04 7.51 -8.84
N PRO A 339 6.29 7.06 -8.60
CA PRO A 339 7.06 7.47 -7.45
C PRO A 339 7.27 8.99 -7.41
N ALA A 340 7.28 9.55 -6.20
CA ALA A 340 7.65 10.94 -6.00
C ALA A 340 9.18 11.08 -5.97
N SER A 341 9.72 12.09 -6.64
CA SER A 341 11.17 12.29 -6.79
C SER A 341 11.85 12.95 -5.58
N ARG A 342 11.11 13.36 -4.56
CA ARG A 342 11.65 14.22 -3.46
C ARG A 342 12.90 13.64 -2.82
N ILE A 343 12.89 12.39 -2.38
CA ILE A 343 14.05 11.78 -1.69
C ILE A 343 15.23 11.66 -2.67
N VAL A 344 14.98 11.16 -3.87
CA VAL A 344 15.99 11.00 -4.90
C VAL A 344 16.62 12.34 -5.32
N SER A 345 15.82 13.40 -5.41
CA SER A 345 16.31 14.75 -5.77
C SER A 345 17.08 15.45 -4.64
N THR A 346 16.91 15.01 -3.38
CA THR A 346 17.60 15.59 -2.21
C THR A 346 18.70 14.68 -1.66
N THR A 347 18.98 13.57 -2.33
CA THR A 347 19.96 12.56 -1.90
C THR A 347 20.77 12.08 -3.10
N THR A 348 22.08 12.21 -3.06
CA THR A 348 22.95 11.72 -4.13
C THR A 348 23.13 10.20 -4.09
N GLY A 349 23.33 9.57 -5.24
CA GLY A 349 23.69 8.17 -5.38
C GLY A 349 22.54 7.17 -5.32
N ILE A 350 21.28 7.64 -5.38
CA ILE A 350 20.09 6.80 -5.57
C ILE A 350 19.62 6.96 -7.01
N ASP A 351 19.81 5.93 -7.82
CA ASP A 351 19.39 5.91 -9.21
C ASP A 351 17.96 5.42 -9.37
N VAL A 352 17.31 5.91 -10.42
CA VAL A 352 15.95 5.53 -10.82
C VAL A 352 15.93 5.16 -12.29
N ASP A 353 14.91 4.39 -12.68
CA ASP A 353 14.62 4.12 -14.10
C ASP A 353 14.01 5.36 -14.80
N ASP A 354 13.75 5.24 -16.10
CA ASP A 354 13.15 6.27 -16.97
C ASP A 354 11.73 6.70 -16.50
N ARG A 355 11.09 5.92 -15.63
CA ARG A 355 9.76 6.19 -15.07
C ARG A 355 9.80 6.66 -13.61
N GLY A 356 11.00 6.78 -13.03
CA GLY A 356 11.24 7.26 -11.68
C GLY A 356 11.15 6.18 -10.58
N TYR A 357 11.13 4.89 -10.93
CA TYR A 357 11.21 3.80 -9.95
C TYR A 357 12.65 3.59 -9.49
N VAL A 358 12.84 3.40 -8.18
CA VAL A 358 14.17 3.23 -7.59
C VAL A 358 14.79 1.91 -8.05
N LEU A 359 16.03 1.98 -8.51
CA LEU A 359 16.80 0.80 -8.91
C LEU A 359 17.39 0.10 -7.67
N THR A 360 17.20 -1.22 -7.60
CA THR A 360 17.69 -2.05 -6.48
C THR A 360 18.53 -3.22 -6.97
N ARG A 361 19.34 -3.78 -6.06
CA ARG A 361 20.20 -4.93 -6.29
C ARG A 361 19.55 -6.20 -5.76
N GLU A 362 19.99 -7.36 -6.29
CA GLU A 362 19.58 -8.66 -5.78
C GLU A 362 20.37 -9.12 -4.54
N LYS A 363 21.59 -8.57 -4.35
CA LYS A 363 22.46 -8.94 -3.21
C LYS A 363 23.21 -7.72 -2.67
N PRO A 364 22.94 -7.30 -1.43
CA PRO A 364 21.79 -7.67 -0.60
C PRO A 364 20.47 -7.29 -1.27
N TYR A 365 19.44 -8.11 -1.11
CA TYR A 365 18.17 -7.86 -1.78
C TYR A 365 17.55 -6.50 -1.37
N GLY A 366 17.10 -5.75 -2.34
CA GLY A 366 16.47 -4.45 -2.14
C GLY A 366 17.43 -3.29 -1.88
N MET A 367 18.76 -3.48 -1.81
CA MET A 367 19.69 -2.37 -1.65
C MET A 367 19.74 -1.54 -2.95
N THR A 368 19.62 -0.23 -2.81
CA THR A 368 19.68 0.73 -3.93
C THR A 368 21.13 0.86 -4.46
N THR A 369 21.34 1.74 -5.43
CA THR A 369 22.70 2.10 -5.88
C THR A 369 23.51 2.77 -4.78
N ARG A 370 22.85 3.38 -3.77
CA ARG A 370 23.50 3.96 -2.59
C ARG A 370 23.63 2.91 -1.48
N LYS A 371 24.87 2.69 -1.01
CA LYS A 371 25.19 1.77 0.09
C LYS A 371 24.40 2.10 1.37
N GLY A 372 23.80 1.08 1.99
CA GLY A 372 23.04 1.21 3.23
C GLY A 372 21.62 1.75 3.05
N VAL A 373 21.24 2.12 1.82
CA VAL A 373 19.87 2.53 1.49
C VAL A 373 19.17 1.43 0.72
N PHE A 374 18.03 1.01 1.22
CA PHE A 374 17.19 -0.04 0.67
C PHE A 374 15.85 0.54 0.23
N ALA A 375 15.19 -0.10 -0.72
CA ALA A 375 13.87 0.30 -1.16
C ALA A 375 13.01 -0.94 -1.47
N GLY A 376 11.69 -0.79 -1.32
CA GLY A 376 10.75 -1.86 -1.62
C GLY A 376 9.30 -1.39 -1.70
N GLY A 377 8.42 -2.28 -2.15
CA GLY A 377 7.04 -1.96 -2.46
C GLY A 377 6.89 -1.14 -3.74
N ASP A 378 5.85 -0.30 -3.80
CA ASP A 378 5.47 0.40 -5.03
C ASP A 378 6.48 1.45 -5.51
N VAL A 379 7.46 1.86 -4.70
CA VAL A 379 8.52 2.78 -5.11
C VAL A 379 9.58 2.10 -6.00
N VAL A 380 9.66 0.77 -5.94
CA VAL A 380 10.53 -0.08 -6.77
C VAL A 380 9.71 -0.80 -7.83
N ASN A 381 8.66 -1.47 -7.37
CA ASN A 381 7.76 -2.23 -8.21
C ASN A 381 6.59 -1.34 -8.66
N ARG A 382 5.94 -1.67 -9.76
CA ARG A 382 4.74 -0.94 -10.17
C ARG A 382 3.64 -1.09 -9.11
N PRO A 383 2.79 -0.06 -8.91
CA PRO A 383 1.68 -0.14 -7.97
C PRO A 383 0.85 -1.39 -8.17
N SER A 384 0.62 -2.14 -7.09
CA SER A 384 -0.05 -3.42 -7.16
C SER A 384 -0.97 -3.61 -5.95
N THR A 385 -0.72 -4.59 -5.12
CA THR A 385 -1.59 -4.93 -3.99
C THR A 385 -0.84 -4.82 -2.67
N VAL A 386 -1.59 -4.61 -1.58
CA VAL A 386 -1.04 -4.56 -0.23
C VAL A 386 -0.13 -5.75 0.04
N VAL A 387 -0.60 -6.97 -0.25
CA VAL A 387 0.16 -8.19 0.03
C VAL A 387 1.42 -8.36 -0.83
N LEU A 388 1.46 -7.78 -2.03
CA LEU A 388 2.68 -7.78 -2.86
C LEU A 388 3.72 -6.80 -2.32
N ALA A 389 3.29 -5.63 -1.85
CA ALA A 389 4.19 -4.71 -1.15
C ALA A 389 4.74 -5.32 0.16
N MET A 390 3.92 -6.09 0.90
CA MET A 390 4.36 -6.86 2.06
C MET A 390 5.38 -7.94 1.68
N HIS A 391 5.12 -8.70 0.61
CA HIS A 391 6.01 -9.74 0.13
C HIS A 391 7.42 -9.19 -0.18
N ASP A 392 7.47 -8.11 -0.94
CA ASP A 392 8.72 -7.45 -1.29
C ASP A 392 9.46 -6.94 -0.03
N ALA A 393 8.75 -6.23 0.86
CA ALA A 393 9.30 -5.74 2.12
C ALA A 393 9.92 -6.84 2.99
N LYS A 394 9.32 -8.04 3.04
CA LYS A 394 9.87 -9.19 3.78
C LYS A 394 11.23 -9.64 3.23
N GLN A 395 11.38 -9.66 1.91
CA GLN A 395 12.66 -10.00 1.29
C GLN A 395 13.71 -8.92 1.56
N VAL A 396 13.31 -7.64 1.51
CA VAL A 396 14.20 -6.51 1.83
C VAL A 396 14.60 -6.52 3.31
N ALA A 397 13.73 -6.93 4.23
CA ALA A 397 14.07 -7.06 5.65
C ALA A 397 15.23 -8.05 5.88
N GLU A 398 15.23 -9.17 5.17
CA GLU A 398 16.35 -10.13 5.21
C GLU A 398 17.65 -9.50 4.65
N GLY A 399 17.54 -8.73 3.55
CA GLY A 399 18.68 -8.01 2.96
C GLY A 399 19.28 -6.97 3.91
N ILE A 400 18.43 -6.19 4.61
CA ILE A 400 18.87 -5.21 5.62
C ILE A 400 19.55 -5.93 6.78
N ALA A 401 18.95 -7.00 7.29
CA ALA A 401 19.49 -7.74 8.41
C ALA A 401 20.91 -8.28 8.09
N GLN A 402 21.08 -8.92 6.94
CA GLN A 402 22.39 -9.42 6.48
C GLN A 402 23.42 -8.30 6.32
N TYR A 403 23.00 -7.16 5.78
CA TYR A 403 23.87 -6.00 5.57
C TYR A 403 24.35 -5.40 6.90
N VAL A 404 23.43 -5.16 7.85
CA VAL A 404 23.78 -4.56 9.14
C VAL A 404 24.65 -5.51 9.96
N ASP A 405 24.34 -6.80 10.01
CA ASP A 405 25.17 -7.79 10.70
C ASP A 405 26.60 -7.84 10.13
N ALA A 406 26.74 -7.78 8.80
CA ALA A 406 28.05 -7.76 8.17
C ALA A 406 28.86 -6.50 8.51
N ILE A 407 28.22 -5.33 8.55
CA ILE A 407 28.90 -4.08 8.95
C ILE A 407 29.36 -4.16 10.41
N LYS A 408 28.48 -4.56 11.31
CA LYS A 408 28.80 -4.67 12.75
C LYS A 408 29.94 -5.67 12.99
N LEU A 409 29.98 -6.77 12.25
CA LEU A 409 31.09 -7.73 12.33
C LEU A 409 32.40 -7.11 11.85
N LEU A 410 32.41 -6.37 10.74
CA LEU A 410 33.60 -5.70 10.23
C LEU A 410 34.11 -4.61 11.18
N GLU A 411 33.22 -3.86 11.79
CA GLU A 411 33.58 -2.84 12.82
C GLU A 411 34.24 -3.51 14.03
N ALA A 412 33.69 -4.62 14.52
CA ALA A 412 34.27 -5.36 15.64
C ALA A 412 35.68 -5.90 15.31
N ILE A 413 35.90 -6.45 14.12
CA ILE A 413 37.21 -6.95 13.68
C ILE A 413 38.22 -5.80 13.60
N ASN A 414 37.86 -4.65 13.03
CA ASN A 414 38.75 -3.50 12.92
C ASN A 414 39.13 -2.93 14.30
N MET A 415 38.21 -2.90 15.26
CA MET A 415 38.46 -2.50 16.65
C MET A 415 39.45 -3.45 17.34
N ASP A 416 39.32 -4.77 17.15
CA ASP A 416 40.23 -5.75 17.70
C ASP A 416 41.66 -5.64 17.14
N ASP A 417 41.78 -5.34 15.84
CA ASP A 417 43.07 -5.12 15.18
C ASP A 417 43.76 -3.80 15.65
N GLU A 418 43.00 -2.75 15.90
CA GLU A 418 43.53 -1.51 16.49
C GLU A 418 43.96 -1.71 17.94
N LEU A 419 43.20 -2.44 18.76
CA LEU A 419 43.56 -2.75 20.15
C LEU A 419 44.84 -3.61 20.22
N LYS A 420 45.03 -4.57 19.33
CA LYS A 420 46.26 -5.37 19.24
C LYS A 420 47.48 -4.51 18.88
N LYS A 421 47.35 -3.58 17.91
CA LYS A 421 48.41 -2.66 17.50
C LYS A 421 48.80 -1.69 18.62
N THR A 422 47.87 -1.29 19.48
CA THR A 422 48.16 -0.39 20.63
C THR A 422 48.67 -1.14 21.86
N GLY A 423 48.35 -2.43 22.01
CA GLY A 423 48.82 -3.31 23.12
C GLY A 423 50.27 -3.80 22.98
N ASP A 424 50.78 -3.94 21.75
CA ASP A 424 52.15 -4.35 21.47
C ASP A 424 53.20 -3.24 21.65
N ASN A 425 52.79 -2.00 22.00
CA ASN A 425 53.63 -0.84 22.27
C ASN A 425 53.79 -0.51 23.77
N LYS A 426 53.54 -1.46 24.65
CA LYS A 426 53.83 -1.38 26.11
C LYS A 426 54.78 -2.54 26.52
#